data_7351a6991f2c775a71b4205e59092151
#
_entry.id   7351a6991f2c775a71b4205e59092151
#
_cell.length_a   1.000
_cell.length_b   1.000
_cell.length_c   1.000
_cell.angle_alpha   90.00
_cell.angle_beta   90.00
_cell.angle_gamma   90.00
#
_symmetry.space_group_name_H-M   'P 1'
#
loop_
_entity.id
_entity.type
_entity.pdbx_description
1 polymer ?
#
loop_
_entity_poly.entity_id
_entity_poly.type
_entity_poly.pdbx_seq_one_letter_code
_entity_poly.pdbx_strand_id
1 'polypeptide(L)'
;PIAAQPPALNHVYVVLDAATYAAIRDSRELAQVLGRADGGLPDYAAPVLNADRVFFRGRRTYLEFFAPDNRFNEPVGKVGVALGYDESAPFDALEQTWRASCGDQVRRSQADWRRSEPPTPWYDALQCDDTAVGPLAIWAMVYRPEFLRWQSGAGLEAPPRTARADVLASRRQAGQG
;
A
#
# COMPACT_ATOMS: atom_id res chain seq x y z
N PRO A 1 1.83 -12.38 28.26
CA PRO A 1 1.33 -11.40 27.31
C PRO A 1 2.37 -11.22 26.22
N ILE A 2 2.03 -11.60 24.98
CA ILE A 2 2.84 -11.29 23.81
C ILE A 2 2.81 -9.76 23.72
N ALA A 3 3.98 -9.12 23.79
CA ALA A 3 4.06 -7.67 23.61
C ALA A 3 3.46 -7.36 22.23
N ALA A 4 2.43 -6.51 22.21
CA ALA A 4 1.79 -6.13 20.96
C ALA A 4 2.86 -5.52 20.04
N GLN A 5 3.10 -6.13 18.90
CA GLN A 5 4.03 -5.60 17.92
C GLN A 5 3.47 -4.25 17.42
N PRO A 6 4.21 -3.15 17.55
CA PRO A 6 3.72 -1.87 17.08
C PRO A 6 3.57 -1.87 15.55
N PRO A 7 2.61 -1.13 15.00
CA PRO A 7 2.51 -0.95 13.57
C PRO A 7 3.76 -0.25 13.04
N ALA A 8 4.11 -0.53 11.81
CA ALA A 8 5.13 0.19 11.09
C ALA A 8 4.53 0.94 9.90
N LEU A 9 5.22 1.92 9.36
CA LEU A 9 4.78 2.58 8.15
C LEU A 9 4.76 1.58 6.98
N ASN A 10 3.59 1.39 6.37
CA ASN A 10 3.46 0.63 5.13
C ASN A 10 3.74 1.53 3.93
N HIS A 11 2.96 2.58 3.77
CA HIS A 11 3.16 3.59 2.73
C HIS A 11 2.50 4.92 3.07
N VAL A 12 2.88 5.93 2.29
CA VAL A 12 2.20 7.23 2.28
C VAL A 12 1.78 7.50 0.84
N TYR A 13 0.56 7.99 0.64
CA TYR A 13 0.19 8.60 -0.63
C TYR A 13 -0.05 10.10 -0.49
N VAL A 14 0.15 10.81 -1.59
CA VAL A 14 -0.14 12.24 -1.71
C VAL A 14 -0.81 12.49 -3.05
N VAL A 15 -1.91 13.24 -3.04
CA VAL A 15 -2.59 13.68 -4.27
C VAL A 15 -2.04 15.04 -4.69
N LEU A 16 -1.48 15.11 -5.87
CA LEU A 16 -0.77 16.29 -6.37
C LEU A 16 -1.56 16.98 -7.49
N ASP A 17 -1.29 18.27 -7.68
CA ASP A 17 -1.69 18.94 -8.90
C ASP A 17 -0.94 18.38 -10.13
N ALA A 18 -1.46 18.65 -11.32
CA ALA A 18 -0.95 18.05 -12.56
C ALA A 18 0.52 18.39 -12.83
N ALA A 19 0.95 19.63 -12.54
CA ALA A 19 2.31 20.08 -12.82
C ALA A 19 3.31 19.42 -11.85
N THR A 20 2.98 19.40 -10.55
CA THR A 20 3.79 18.75 -9.52
C THR A 20 3.87 17.24 -9.72
N TYR A 21 2.73 16.60 -10.07
CA TYR A 21 2.70 15.17 -10.38
C TYR A 21 3.63 14.82 -11.55
N ALA A 22 3.53 15.55 -12.67
CA ALA A 22 4.39 15.34 -13.82
C ALA A 22 5.86 15.54 -13.50
N ALA A 23 6.20 16.60 -12.75
CA ALA A 23 7.57 16.87 -12.33
C ALA A 23 8.15 15.73 -11.47
N ILE A 24 7.37 15.17 -10.54
CA ILE A 24 7.80 14.03 -9.70
C ILE A 24 7.95 12.75 -10.52
N ARG A 25 6.97 12.43 -11.36
CA ARG A 25 6.99 11.23 -12.22
C ARG A 25 8.23 11.19 -13.11
N ASP A 26 8.61 12.35 -13.68
CA ASP A 26 9.66 12.45 -14.69
C ASP A 26 11.02 12.89 -14.11
N SER A 27 11.12 13.09 -12.77
CA SER A 27 12.34 13.59 -12.12
C SER A 27 13.47 12.56 -12.15
N ARG A 28 14.57 12.93 -12.78
CA ARG A 28 15.82 12.15 -12.76
C ARG A 28 16.51 12.22 -11.41
N GLU A 29 16.43 13.35 -10.73
CA GLU A 29 17.01 13.58 -9.41
C GLU A 29 16.34 12.67 -8.36
N LEU A 30 15.00 12.60 -8.35
CA LEU A 30 14.29 11.68 -7.47
C LEU A 30 14.60 10.23 -7.80
N ALA A 31 14.74 9.88 -9.08
CA ALA A 31 15.13 8.53 -9.49
C ALA A 31 16.53 8.14 -9.00
N GLN A 32 17.46 9.08 -8.87
CA GLN A 32 18.80 8.83 -8.31
C GLN A 32 18.77 8.61 -6.80
N VAL A 33 17.90 9.34 -6.07
CA VAL A 33 17.83 9.31 -4.60
C VAL A 33 16.90 8.21 -4.09
N LEU A 34 15.72 8.08 -4.67
CA LEU A 34 14.66 7.17 -4.24
C LEU A 34 14.57 5.88 -5.05
N GLY A 35 15.32 5.79 -6.15
CA GLY A 35 15.17 4.75 -7.16
C GLY A 35 14.12 5.13 -8.21
N ARG A 36 14.09 4.38 -9.31
CA ARG A 36 13.12 4.64 -10.39
C ARG A 36 11.69 4.48 -9.92
N ALA A 37 10.82 5.38 -10.35
CA ALA A 37 9.39 5.24 -10.19
C ALA A 37 8.88 4.01 -10.96
N ASP A 38 7.82 3.37 -10.46
CA ASP A 38 7.09 2.31 -11.15
C ASP A 38 5.59 2.58 -11.20
N GLY A 39 4.89 1.90 -12.11
CA GLY A 39 3.44 1.98 -12.29
C GLY A 39 2.66 1.02 -11.40
N GLY A 40 3.33 0.30 -10.50
CA GLY A 40 2.70 -0.65 -9.58
C GLY A 40 2.68 -2.09 -10.08
N LEU A 41 1.89 -2.90 -9.40
CA LEU A 41 1.67 -4.31 -9.73
C LEU A 41 1.02 -4.48 -11.12
N PRO A 42 1.25 -5.61 -11.79
CA PRO A 42 1.95 -6.83 -11.31
C PRO A 42 3.46 -6.83 -11.55
N ASP A 43 3.94 -6.07 -12.51
CA ASP A 43 5.28 -6.19 -13.08
C ASP A 43 6.23 -5.05 -12.66
N TYR A 44 5.69 -4.04 -11.97
CA TYR A 44 6.44 -2.84 -11.57
C TYR A 44 7.14 -2.12 -12.75
N ALA A 45 6.52 -2.18 -13.92
CA ALA A 45 7.02 -1.51 -15.13
C ALA A 45 7.13 0.02 -14.92
N ALA A 46 7.91 0.68 -15.78
CA ALA A 46 7.98 2.13 -15.77
C ALA A 46 6.58 2.74 -15.97
N PRO A 47 6.27 3.86 -15.29
CA PRO A 47 4.97 4.49 -15.44
C PRO A 47 4.73 4.92 -16.89
N VAL A 48 3.52 4.68 -17.39
CA VAL A 48 3.09 5.23 -18.68
C VAL A 48 2.81 6.74 -18.55
N LEU A 49 2.86 7.47 -19.66
CA LEU A 49 2.72 8.93 -19.67
C LEU A 49 1.42 9.43 -19.00
N ASN A 50 0.34 8.69 -19.15
CA ASN A 50 -0.98 9.00 -18.57
C ASN A 50 -1.29 8.15 -17.34
N ALA A 51 -0.28 7.66 -16.62
CA ALA A 51 -0.50 6.96 -15.36
C ALA A 51 -1.18 7.90 -14.36
N ASP A 52 -2.22 7.41 -13.68
CA ASP A 52 -2.94 8.16 -12.63
C ASP A 52 -2.21 8.14 -11.28
N ARG A 53 -1.13 7.37 -11.18
CA ARG A 53 -0.26 7.28 -10.00
C ARG A 53 1.10 6.68 -10.31
N VAL A 54 2.06 6.98 -9.45
CA VAL A 54 3.41 6.43 -9.50
C VAL A 54 3.90 6.05 -8.10
N PHE A 55 4.82 5.10 -8.05
CA PHE A 55 5.37 4.57 -6.81
C PHE A 55 6.88 4.72 -6.75
N PHE A 56 7.40 5.13 -5.59
CA PHE A 56 8.81 5.05 -5.23
C PHE A 56 8.95 4.08 -4.06
N ARG A 57 9.65 2.97 -4.27
CA ARG A 57 9.65 1.86 -3.32
C ARG A 57 10.95 1.75 -2.54
N GLY A 58 10.83 1.78 -1.21
CA GLY A 58 11.90 1.43 -0.29
C GLY A 58 11.96 -0.07 0.00
N ARG A 59 12.65 -0.42 1.08
CA ARG A 59 12.81 -1.83 1.50
C ARG A 59 11.59 -2.39 2.24
N ARG A 60 10.86 -1.54 2.99
CA ARG A 60 9.73 -1.92 3.85
C ARG A 60 8.55 -0.98 3.74
N THR A 61 8.70 0.11 3.00
CA THR A 61 7.70 1.14 2.80
C THR A 61 7.83 1.71 1.39
N TYR A 62 6.82 2.42 0.94
CA TYR A 62 6.85 3.12 -0.35
C TYR A 62 6.09 4.44 -0.28
N LEU A 63 6.39 5.31 -1.22
CA LEU A 63 5.64 6.52 -1.50
C LEU A 63 4.77 6.29 -2.72
N GLU A 64 3.55 6.78 -2.70
CA GLU A 64 2.61 6.73 -3.81
C GLU A 64 2.14 8.16 -4.10
N PHE A 65 2.28 8.59 -5.33
CA PHE A 65 1.82 9.90 -5.77
C PHE A 65 0.68 9.73 -6.76
N PHE A 66 -0.44 10.38 -6.48
CA PHE A 66 -1.62 10.38 -7.33
C PHE A 66 -1.67 11.63 -8.19
N ALA A 67 -2.07 11.47 -9.43
CA ALA A 67 -2.47 12.55 -10.31
C ALA A 67 -3.80 13.17 -9.82
N PRO A 68 -4.14 14.40 -10.22
CA PRO A 68 -5.37 15.06 -9.79
C PRO A 68 -6.64 14.34 -10.29
N ASP A 69 -6.54 13.62 -11.39
CA ASP A 69 -7.60 12.81 -12.03
C ASP A 69 -7.52 11.32 -11.67
N ASN A 70 -6.99 11.03 -10.47
CA ASN A 70 -6.80 9.66 -10.00
C ASN A 70 -8.12 8.87 -9.91
N ARG A 71 -8.06 7.56 -10.13
CA ARG A 71 -9.21 6.65 -10.13
C ARG A 71 -10.00 6.55 -8.82
N PHE A 72 -9.43 7.06 -7.74
CA PHE A 72 -10.07 7.04 -6.42
C PHE A 72 -10.86 8.31 -6.13
N ASN A 73 -10.84 9.30 -7.05
CA ASN A 73 -11.44 10.62 -6.89
C ASN A 73 -10.98 11.36 -5.63
N GLU A 74 -9.75 11.09 -5.18
CA GLU A 74 -9.18 11.76 -4.04
C GLU A 74 -8.76 13.19 -4.42
N PRO A 75 -9.10 14.20 -3.60
CA PRO A 75 -8.83 15.59 -3.94
C PRO A 75 -7.35 15.94 -3.82
N VAL A 76 -6.91 16.90 -4.65
CA VAL A 76 -5.55 17.47 -4.57
C VAL A 76 -5.26 18.00 -3.16
N GLY A 77 -4.08 17.69 -2.63
CA GLY A 77 -3.64 18.04 -1.29
C GLY A 77 -4.00 16.99 -0.23
N LYS A 78 -4.77 15.96 -0.58
CA LYS A 78 -5.03 14.85 0.37
C LYS A 78 -3.78 14.00 0.55
N VAL A 79 -3.54 13.61 1.80
CA VAL A 79 -2.46 12.71 2.21
C VAL A 79 -3.06 11.49 2.89
N GLY A 80 -2.54 10.32 2.59
CA GLY A 80 -2.91 9.10 3.30
C GLY A 80 -1.70 8.41 3.91
N VAL A 81 -1.86 7.89 5.11
CA VAL A 81 -0.83 7.15 5.83
C VAL A 81 -1.34 5.76 6.17
N ALA A 82 -0.73 4.74 5.59
CA ALA A 82 -0.99 3.35 5.88
C ALA A 82 -0.03 2.81 6.94
N LEU A 83 -0.57 2.37 8.06
CA LEU A 83 0.15 1.61 9.08
C LEU A 83 0.10 0.13 8.70
N GLY A 84 1.22 -0.58 8.76
CA GLY A 84 1.31 -1.98 8.32
C GLY A 84 1.66 -2.93 9.45
N TYR A 85 1.03 -4.09 9.40
CA TYR A 85 1.39 -5.26 10.21
C TYR A 85 1.90 -6.37 9.28
N ASP A 86 2.81 -7.17 9.79
CA ASP A 86 3.34 -8.33 9.09
C ASP A 86 2.59 -9.63 9.49
N GLU A 87 1.74 -9.55 10.52
CA GLU A 87 0.93 -10.64 11.05
C GLU A 87 -0.49 -10.19 11.37
N SER A 88 -1.46 -11.09 11.28
CA SER A 88 -2.87 -10.79 11.52
C SER A 88 -3.21 -10.62 13.01
N ALA A 89 -2.58 -11.38 13.90
CA ALA A 89 -2.92 -11.34 15.33
C ALA A 89 -2.71 -9.95 15.99
N PRO A 90 -1.57 -9.23 15.76
CA PRO A 90 -1.44 -7.85 16.21
C PRO A 90 -2.43 -6.88 15.55
N PHE A 91 -2.82 -7.15 14.30
CA PHE A 91 -3.82 -6.36 13.58
C PHE A 91 -5.21 -6.50 14.21
N ASP A 92 -5.61 -7.71 14.61
CA ASP A 92 -6.89 -7.95 15.31
C ASP A 92 -6.91 -7.28 16.70
N ALA A 93 -5.77 -7.25 17.40
CA ALA A 93 -5.64 -6.52 18.66
C ALA A 93 -5.75 -5.00 18.47
N LEU A 94 -5.24 -4.46 17.35
CA LEU A 94 -5.42 -3.06 16.99
C LEU A 94 -6.92 -2.73 16.77
N GLU A 95 -7.66 -3.60 16.11
CA GLU A 95 -9.10 -3.41 15.89
C GLU A 95 -9.83 -3.21 17.22
N GLN A 96 -9.54 -4.03 18.22
CA GLN A 96 -10.12 -3.88 19.56
C GLN A 96 -9.78 -2.54 20.20
N THR A 97 -8.51 -2.10 20.06
CA THR A 97 -8.05 -0.81 20.58
C THR A 97 -8.76 0.36 19.88
N TRP A 98 -8.90 0.30 18.57
CA TRP A 98 -9.56 1.35 17.79
C TRP A 98 -11.06 1.39 18.07
N ARG A 99 -11.72 0.24 18.28
CA ARG A 99 -13.12 0.20 18.69
C ARG A 99 -13.35 0.86 20.06
N ALA A 100 -12.39 0.74 20.97
CA ALA A 100 -12.46 1.44 22.26
C ALA A 100 -12.37 2.97 22.12
N SER A 101 -11.69 3.48 21.08
CA SER A 101 -11.47 4.92 20.84
C SER A 101 -12.46 5.54 19.85
N CYS A 102 -12.76 4.84 18.75
CA CYS A 102 -13.63 5.31 17.65
C CYS A 102 -15.03 4.69 17.68
N GLY A 103 -15.30 3.75 18.61
CA GLY A 103 -16.60 3.09 18.73
C GLY A 103 -17.02 2.37 17.45
N ASP A 104 -18.29 2.53 17.07
CA ASP A 104 -18.89 1.92 15.89
C ASP A 104 -18.41 2.52 14.55
N GLN A 105 -17.58 3.56 14.60
CA GLN A 105 -16.99 4.17 13.40
C GLN A 105 -15.82 3.35 12.83
N VAL A 106 -15.30 2.37 13.58
CA VAL A 106 -14.27 1.48 13.08
C VAL A 106 -14.84 0.56 12.01
N ARG A 107 -14.27 0.64 10.83
CA ARG A 107 -14.59 -0.23 9.70
C ARG A 107 -13.42 -1.15 9.38
N ARG A 108 -13.73 -2.43 9.27
CA ARG A 108 -12.84 -3.43 8.69
C ARG A 108 -13.32 -3.75 7.28
N SER A 109 -12.39 -3.77 6.33
CA SER A 109 -12.66 -4.14 4.95
C SER A 109 -11.59 -5.06 4.42
N GLN A 110 -11.91 -5.81 3.38
CA GLN A 110 -10.98 -6.63 2.61
C GLN A 110 -10.90 -6.08 1.19
N ALA A 111 -9.69 -5.96 0.66
CA ALA A 111 -9.45 -5.67 -0.73
C ALA A 111 -9.01 -6.93 -1.47
N ASP A 112 -9.49 -7.07 -2.72
CA ASP A 112 -9.09 -8.14 -3.62
C ASP A 112 -8.22 -7.61 -4.76
N TRP A 113 -7.19 -8.36 -5.12
CA TRP A 113 -6.42 -8.16 -6.33
C TRP A 113 -7.20 -8.76 -7.51
N ARG A 114 -7.83 -7.88 -8.30
CA ARG A 114 -8.77 -8.26 -9.37
C ARG A 114 -8.12 -8.47 -10.74
N ARG A 115 -6.81 -8.41 -10.84
CA ARG A 115 -6.08 -8.72 -12.08
C ARG A 115 -5.59 -10.16 -12.14
N SER A 116 -5.93 -10.99 -11.14
CA SER A 116 -5.81 -12.45 -11.16
C SER A 116 -7.17 -13.09 -11.42
N GLU A 117 -7.19 -14.27 -12.01
CA GLU A 117 -8.40 -15.08 -12.22
C GLU A 117 -8.23 -16.43 -11.51
N PRO A 118 -9.00 -16.72 -10.47
CA PRO A 118 -9.95 -15.82 -9.79
C PRO A 118 -9.28 -14.68 -9.04
N PRO A 119 -10.03 -13.63 -8.63
CA PRO A 119 -9.48 -12.55 -7.80
C PRO A 119 -8.82 -13.10 -6.54
N THR A 120 -7.66 -12.56 -6.19
CA THR A 120 -6.88 -13.00 -5.04
C THR A 120 -7.11 -12.06 -3.85
N PRO A 121 -7.46 -12.55 -2.64
CA PRO A 121 -7.52 -11.72 -1.44
C PRO A 121 -6.18 -11.00 -1.23
N TRP A 122 -6.21 -9.65 -1.17
CA TRP A 122 -4.99 -8.83 -1.19
C TRP A 122 -4.57 -8.40 0.21
N TYR A 123 -5.40 -7.62 0.88
CA TYR A 123 -5.15 -7.15 2.23
C TYR A 123 -6.44 -6.90 3.00
N ASP A 124 -6.35 -6.96 4.33
CA ASP A 124 -7.37 -6.43 5.23
C ASP A 124 -6.98 -5.02 5.66
N ALA A 125 -7.95 -4.13 5.81
CA ALA A 125 -7.77 -2.77 6.27
C ALA A 125 -8.69 -2.44 7.44
N LEU A 126 -8.20 -1.57 8.34
CA LEU A 126 -8.96 -0.95 9.43
C LEU A 126 -8.90 0.57 9.26
N GLN A 127 -10.02 1.24 9.44
CA GLN A 127 -10.13 2.69 9.38
C GLN A 127 -11.18 3.18 10.37
N CYS A 128 -10.95 4.37 10.97
CA CYS A 128 -12.01 5.16 11.63
C CYS A 128 -12.57 6.14 10.60
N ASP A 129 -13.89 6.21 10.44
CA ASP A 129 -14.53 7.01 9.38
C ASP A 129 -14.15 8.49 9.41
N ASP A 130 -13.94 9.07 10.59
CA ASP A 130 -13.58 10.49 10.74
C ASP A 130 -12.29 10.88 10.02
N THR A 131 -11.39 9.91 9.80
CA THR A 131 -10.12 10.15 9.11
C THR A 131 -10.25 10.07 7.60
N ALA A 132 -11.33 9.49 7.07
CA ALA A 132 -11.53 9.32 5.63
C ALA A 132 -11.92 10.63 4.92
N VAL A 133 -12.61 11.53 5.61
CA VAL A 133 -13.23 12.73 5.02
C VAL A 133 -12.29 13.94 5.00
N GLY A 134 -11.29 13.97 5.87
CA GLY A 134 -10.34 15.09 6.00
C GLY A 134 -9.22 15.09 4.95
N PRO A 135 -8.35 16.10 5.00
CA PRO A 135 -7.15 16.18 4.15
C PRO A 135 -6.10 15.11 4.50
N LEU A 136 -6.24 14.46 5.66
CA LEU A 136 -5.40 13.37 6.13
C LEU A 136 -6.25 12.13 6.38
N ALA A 137 -5.95 11.04 5.67
CA ALA A 137 -6.50 9.72 5.93
C ALA A 137 -5.45 8.85 6.64
N ILE A 138 -5.88 8.11 7.68
CA ILE A 138 -5.02 7.15 8.39
C ILE A 138 -5.76 5.83 8.45
N TRP A 139 -5.10 4.75 8.04
CA TRP A 139 -5.62 3.40 8.17
C TRP A 139 -4.52 2.42 8.53
N ALA A 140 -4.91 1.26 9.01
CA ALA A 140 -4.00 0.13 9.21
C ALA A 140 -4.31 -0.96 8.20
N MET A 141 -3.30 -1.75 7.82
CA MET A 141 -3.46 -2.85 6.89
C MET A 141 -2.53 -4.03 7.21
N VAL A 142 -2.96 -5.21 6.79
CA VAL A 142 -2.17 -6.44 6.79
C VAL A 142 -2.38 -7.17 5.47
N TYR A 143 -1.29 -7.59 4.82
CA TYR A 143 -1.40 -8.36 3.58
C TYR A 143 -1.91 -9.77 3.87
N ARG A 144 -2.72 -10.27 2.95
CA ARG A 144 -3.24 -11.64 3.00
C ARG A 144 -2.19 -12.62 2.49
N PRO A 145 -2.04 -13.80 3.14
CA PRO A 145 -1.10 -14.82 2.69
C PRO A 145 -1.33 -15.27 1.24
N GLU A 146 -2.59 -15.29 0.81
CA GLU A 146 -3.00 -15.65 -0.55
C GLU A 146 -2.36 -14.72 -1.60
N PHE A 147 -2.33 -13.41 -1.31
CA PHE A 147 -1.70 -12.44 -2.19
C PHE A 147 -0.19 -12.66 -2.32
N LEU A 148 0.48 -12.91 -1.20
CA LEU A 148 1.93 -13.14 -1.21
C LEU A 148 2.31 -14.43 -1.95
N ARG A 149 1.51 -15.48 -1.80
CA ARG A 149 1.68 -16.72 -2.59
C ARG A 149 1.53 -16.48 -4.08
N TRP A 150 0.49 -15.76 -4.47
CA TRP A 150 0.27 -15.38 -5.87
C TRP A 150 1.42 -14.52 -6.41
N GLN A 151 1.83 -13.49 -5.68
CA GLN A 151 2.88 -12.55 -6.10
C GLN A 151 4.25 -13.22 -6.23
N SER A 152 4.58 -14.14 -5.34
CA SER A 152 5.86 -14.85 -5.35
C SER A 152 5.92 -16.00 -6.38
N GLY A 153 4.81 -16.34 -7.00
CA GLY A 153 4.69 -17.54 -7.84
C GLY A 153 4.87 -18.85 -7.06
N ALA A 154 4.91 -18.79 -5.72
CA ALA A 154 5.05 -19.97 -4.89
C ALA A 154 3.76 -20.77 -4.90
N GLY A 155 3.87 -22.10 -5.05
CA GLY A 155 2.75 -23.02 -4.94
C GLY A 155 2.08 -22.96 -3.55
N LEU A 156 0.92 -23.61 -3.42
CA LEU A 156 0.12 -23.64 -2.18
C LEU A 156 0.89 -24.16 -0.95
N GLU A 157 1.95 -24.93 -1.16
CA GLU A 157 2.77 -25.53 -0.09
C GLU A 157 3.80 -24.57 0.53
N ALA A 158 4.08 -23.44 -0.12
CA ALA A 158 5.02 -22.48 0.46
C ALA A 158 4.43 -21.86 1.73
N PRO A 159 5.20 -21.76 2.84
CA PRO A 159 4.70 -21.13 4.06
C PRO A 159 4.29 -19.69 3.75
N PRO A 160 3.11 -19.25 4.20
CA PRO A 160 2.66 -17.89 3.97
C PRO A 160 3.59 -16.92 4.69
N ARG A 161 4.21 -16.03 3.92
CA ARG A 161 4.91 -14.87 4.48
C ARG A 161 4.00 -13.67 4.31
N THR A 162 3.93 -12.84 5.32
CA THR A 162 3.09 -11.64 5.33
C THR A 162 3.90 -10.36 5.48
N ALA A 163 5.22 -10.47 5.57
CA ALA A 163 6.09 -9.33 5.78
C ALA A 163 6.08 -8.35 4.58
N ARG A 164 5.92 -7.08 4.88
CA ARG A 164 5.97 -6.00 3.88
C ARG A 164 7.26 -6.02 3.06
N ALA A 165 8.37 -6.42 3.68
CA ALA A 165 9.64 -6.58 2.99
C ALA A 165 9.57 -7.63 1.86
N ASP A 166 8.76 -8.69 2.03
CA ASP A 166 8.58 -9.73 1.01
C ASP A 166 7.73 -9.21 -0.16
N VAL A 167 6.68 -8.41 0.12
CA VAL A 167 5.88 -7.72 -0.93
C VAL A 167 6.77 -6.84 -1.80
N LEU A 168 7.70 -6.09 -1.19
CA LEU A 168 8.57 -5.18 -1.90
C LEU A 168 9.82 -5.85 -2.51
N ALA A 169 10.16 -7.06 -2.06
CA ALA A 169 11.31 -7.81 -2.58
C ALA A 169 11.11 -8.28 -4.03
N SER A 170 9.87 -8.63 -4.41
CA SER A 170 9.53 -9.09 -5.76
C SER A 170 9.88 -8.06 -6.84
N ARG A 171 9.79 -6.75 -6.52
CA ARG A 171 10.22 -5.69 -7.43
C ARG A 171 11.71 -5.73 -7.76
N ARG A 172 12.54 -6.06 -6.76
CA ARG A 172 14.01 -6.10 -6.96
C ARG A 172 14.43 -7.19 -7.94
N GLN A 173 13.64 -8.24 -8.05
CA GLN A 173 13.85 -9.32 -9.01
C GLN A 173 13.34 -8.95 -10.40
N ALA A 174 12.22 -8.24 -10.51
CA ALA A 174 11.66 -7.78 -11.77
C ALA A 174 12.47 -6.65 -12.44
N GLY A 175 13.19 -5.84 -11.66
CA GLY A 175 13.98 -4.70 -12.18
C GLY A 175 15.41 -5.04 -12.61
N GLN A 176 15.81 -6.33 -12.62
CA GLN A 176 17.13 -6.80 -13.03
C GLN A 176 17.14 -7.49 -14.40
N GLY A 177 16.04 -7.36 -15.17
CA GLY A 177 15.91 -7.82 -16.55
C GLY A 177 16.19 -6.72 -17.57
#